data_5f5b567cd25167cd952419bced1214fb
#
_entry.id   5f5b567cd25167cd952419bced1214fb
#
_cell.length_a   1.000
_cell.length_b   1.000
_cell.length_c   1.000
_cell.angle_alpha   90.00
_cell.angle_beta   90.00
_cell.angle_gamma   90.00
#
_symmetry.space_group_name_H-M   'P 1'
#
loop_
_entity.id
_entity.type
_entity.pdbx_description
1 polymer ?
#
loop_
_entity_poly.entity_id
_entity_poly.type
_entity_poly.pdbx_seq_one_letter_code
_entity_poly.pdbx_strand_id
1 'polypeptide(L)'
;MEKNRIRPVKAGKGMRMSYSRQKEVLEMPNLIEVQKDSYQWFLKEGLKEVFDDISPIADYSGHLSLEFVDFTLCESDVKYTIPECKERDATYAAPLKVKVRLHNKETDEINEHEIFMGDLPLMTETGTFVINGAERVIVSQLVRSPGIYYGIAHDKVGKKLYSCTVIPNRGAWLEYETDSNDVFYVRVDRTRKVPITVLIRALGIGTNQEIVDLFGEEPKILASFGKDVATNYEEGLLELYKKIRPGEPLTVESAESLISAMFFDPRSCLLYTSDAADEARSGD
;
A
#
# COMPACT_ATOMS: atom_id res chain seq x y z
N MET A 1 -57.35 7.31 17.41
CA MET A 1 -56.38 8.30 16.89
C MET A 1 -55.32 8.54 17.96
N GLU A 2 -54.19 7.87 17.89
CA GLU A 2 -53.06 8.09 18.81
C GLU A 2 -52.47 9.47 18.53
N LYS A 3 -52.54 10.33 19.54
CA LYS A 3 -51.90 11.65 19.49
C LYS A 3 -50.39 11.44 19.24
N ASN A 4 -49.87 12.00 18.16
CA ASN A 4 -48.42 12.12 17.88
C ASN A 4 -47.76 12.74 19.12
N ARG A 5 -47.15 11.93 19.98
CA ARG A 5 -46.39 12.41 21.13
C ARG A 5 -45.01 12.82 20.63
N ILE A 6 -44.88 14.09 20.32
CA ILE A 6 -43.57 14.72 20.11
C ILE A 6 -42.80 14.57 21.42
N ARG A 7 -41.62 13.93 21.35
CA ARG A 7 -40.79 13.68 22.54
C ARG A 7 -39.38 14.24 22.35
N PRO A 8 -38.78 14.80 23.38
CA PRO A 8 -37.40 15.17 23.35
C PRO A 8 -36.51 13.90 23.43
N VAL A 9 -35.57 13.79 22.54
CA VAL A 9 -34.59 12.69 22.48
C VAL A 9 -33.19 13.29 22.53
N LYS A 10 -32.32 12.70 23.33
CA LYS A 10 -30.90 13.09 23.39
C LYS A 10 -30.21 12.65 22.11
N ALA A 11 -29.60 13.57 21.38
CA ALA A 11 -28.80 13.31 20.18
C ALA A 11 -27.44 13.96 20.36
N GLY A 12 -26.43 13.16 20.73
CA GLY A 12 -25.09 13.65 21.07
C GLY A 12 -25.09 14.60 22.27
N LYS A 13 -24.50 15.80 22.14
CA LYS A 13 -24.46 16.84 23.19
C LYS A 13 -25.77 17.67 23.29
N GLY A 14 -26.72 17.47 22.37
CA GLY A 14 -27.97 18.28 22.30
C GLY A 14 -29.24 17.46 22.47
N MET A 15 -30.35 18.16 22.62
CA MET A 15 -31.71 17.60 22.67
C MET A 15 -32.42 17.91 21.36
N ARG A 16 -33.03 16.89 20.73
CA ARG A 16 -33.85 17.02 19.53
C ARG A 16 -35.28 16.56 19.81
N MET A 17 -36.24 17.15 19.11
CA MET A 17 -37.62 16.70 19.16
C MET A 17 -37.84 15.60 18.14
N SER A 18 -38.22 14.40 18.61
CA SER A 18 -38.54 13.27 17.78
C SER A 18 -40.03 13.31 17.39
N TYR A 19 -40.29 13.24 16.09
CA TYR A 19 -41.63 13.13 15.49
C TYR A 19 -41.89 11.66 15.01
N SER A 20 -41.00 10.76 15.34
CA SER A 20 -41.15 9.35 14.97
C SER A 20 -42.34 8.69 15.61
N ARG A 21 -43.11 7.94 14.85
CA ARG A 21 -44.24 7.14 15.33
C ARG A 21 -43.80 5.80 15.94
N GLN A 22 -42.62 5.33 15.56
CA GLN A 22 -42.04 4.10 16.07
C GLN A 22 -41.07 4.40 17.22
N LYS A 23 -40.92 3.44 18.13
CA LYS A 23 -39.84 3.51 19.12
C LYS A 23 -38.50 3.31 18.43
N GLU A 24 -37.55 4.12 18.83
CA GLU A 24 -36.16 3.87 18.42
C GLU A 24 -35.70 2.55 19.02
N VAL A 25 -35.24 1.63 18.15
CA VAL A 25 -34.73 0.30 18.53
C VAL A 25 -33.21 0.36 18.64
N LEU A 26 -32.59 1.20 17.82
CA LEU A 26 -31.12 1.40 17.79
C LEU A 26 -30.82 2.86 18.08
N GLU A 27 -29.73 3.10 18.78
CA GLU A 27 -29.20 4.45 18.98
C GLU A 27 -28.71 5.02 17.62
N MET A 28 -28.78 6.34 17.49
CA MET A 28 -28.26 7.00 16.30
C MET A 28 -26.75 6.82 16.23
N PRO A 29 -26.20 6.23 15.16
CA PRO A 29 -24.76 6.01 15.05
C PRO A 29 -24.00 7.34 15.01
N ASN A 30 -22.81 7.35 15.58
CA ASN A 30 -21.91 8.48 15.50
C ASN A 30 -21.25 8.50 14.10
N LEU A 31 -21.68 9.41 13.24
CA LEU A 31 -21.23 9.47 11.83
C LEU A 31 -19.74 9.80 11.65
N ILE A 32 -19.06 10.30 12.70
CA ILE A 32 -17.64 10.62 12.68
C ILE A 32 -16.78 9.58 13.43
N GLU A 33 -17.38 8.50 13.91
CA GLU A 33 -16.71 7.45 14.66
C GLU A 33 -15.61 6.78 13.84
N VAL A 34 -15.89 6.46 12.57
CA VAL A 34 -14.92 5.86 11.64
C VAL A 34 -13.63 6.68 11.54
N GLN A 35 -13.76 8.00 11.46
CA GLN A 35 -12.58 8.89 11.35
C GLN A 35 -11.80 8.95 12.66
N LYS A 36 -12.50 9.03 13.80
CA LYS A 36 -11.88 9.08 15.12
C LYS A 36 -11.16 7.77 15.44
N ASP A 37 -11.81 6.64 15.20
CA ASP A 37 -11.24 5.32 15.48
C ASP A 37 -10.04 5.06 14.58
N SER A 38 -10.11 5.41 13.30
CA SER A 38 -8.99 5.33 12.37
C SER A 38 -7.79 6.18 12.82
N TYR A 39 -8.04 7.40 13.30
CA TYR A 39 -6.96 8.25 13.80
C TYR A 39 -6.37 7.73 15.12
N GLN A 40 -7.19 7.20 16.03
CA GLN A 40 -6.71 6.59 17.26
C GLN A 40 -5.88 5.32 16.99
N TRP A 41 -6.33 4.49 16.04
CA TRP A 41 -5.55 3.35 15.58
C TRP A 41 -4.21 3.79 14.99
N PHE A 42 -4.22 4.83 14.14
CA PHE A 42 -2.99 5.37 13.56
C PHE A 42 -1.99 5.81 14.63
N LEU A 43 -2.44 6.50 15.69
CA LEU A 43 -1.56 6.94 16.77
C LEU A 43 -1.03 5.78 17.62
N LYS A 44 -1.82 4.71 17.83
CA LYS A 44 -1.45 3.61 18.71
C LYS A 44 -0.63 2.51 18.01
N GLU A 45 -1.05 2.17 16.80
CA GLU A 45 -0.54 1.02 16.06
C GLU A 45 0.10 1.43 14.73
N GLY A 46 -0.57 2.27 13.93
CA GLY A 46 -0.13 2.61 12.60
C GLY A 46 1.22 3.32 12.53
N LEU A 47 1.51 4.22 13.47
CA LEU A 47 2.84 4.84 13.55
C LEU A 47 3.93 3.82 13.87
N LYS A 48 3.63 2.88 14.75
CA LYS A 48 4.58 1.80 15.10
C LYS A 48 4.85 0.91 13.89
N GLU A 49 3.81 0.49 13.17
CA GLU A 49 3.97 -0.29 11.93
C GLU A 49 4.85 0.43 10.91
N VAL A 50 4.66 1.75 10.72
CA VAL A 50 5.49 2.54 9.79
C VAL A 50 6.96 2.57 10.23
N PHE A 51 7.24 2.73 11.52
CA PHE A 51 8.61 2.72 12.01
C PHE A 51 9.25 1.33 11.95
N ASP A 52 8.49 0.28 12.25
CA ASP A 52 8.95 -1.11 12.15
C ASP A 52 9.24 -1.50 10.69
N ASP A 53 8.42 -1.06 9.73
CA ASP A 53 8.61 -1.29 8.30
C ASP A 53 9.88 -0.63 7.73
N ILE A 54 10.25 0.54 8.25
CA ILE A 54 11.42 1.29 7.78
C ILE A 54 12.69 0.78 8.49
N SER A 55 12.56 0.28 9.70
CA SER A 55 13.65 -0.19 10.56
C SER A 55 14.07 -1.63 10.21
N PRO A 56 15.38 -1.97 10.24
CA PRO A 56 16.52 -1.07 10.39
C PRO A 56 16.96 -0.43 9.07
N ILE A 57 17.53 0.79 9.15
CA ILE A 57 18.19 1.44 8.03
C ILE A 57 19.69 1.12 8.14
N ALA A 58 20.20 0.31 7.22
CA ALA A 58 21.60 -0.07 7.20
C ALA A 58 22.40 0.81 6.21
N ASP A 59 23.65 1.08 6.55
CA ASP A 59 24.61 1.67 5.64
C ASP A 59 24.95 0.71 4.49
N TYR A 60 25.46 1.26 3.38
CA TYR A 60 25.89 0.47 2.21
C TYR A 60 26.94 -0.59 2.56
N SER A 61 27.85 -0.28 3.48
CA SER A 61 28.84 -1.22 4.01
C SER A 61 28.30 -2.23 5.02
N GLY A 62 27.08 -2.02 5.53
CA GLY A 62 26.45 -2.84 6.55
C GLY A 62 27.05 -2.70 7.96
N HIS A 63 27.98 -1.74 8.18
CA HIS A 63 28.64 -1.52 9.46
C HIS A 63 27.80 -0.67 10.43
N LEU A 64 27.00 0.25 9.89
CA LEU A 64 26.10 1.10 10.66
C LEU A 64 24.65 0.66 10.45
N SER A 65 23.90 0.55 11.55
CA SER A 65 22.48 0.24 11.53
C SER A 65 21.72 1.20 12.44
N LEU A 66 20.73 1.89 11.86
CA LEU A 66 19.84 2.79 12.59
C LEU A 66 18.48 2.11 12.75
N GLU A 67 18.04 2.00 14.01
CA GLU A 67 16.75 1.41 14.37
C GLU A 67 15.85 2.45 15.02
N PHE A 68 14.57 2.44 14.68
CA PHE A 68 13.53 3.18 15.38
C PHE A 68 12.98 2.31 16.51
N VAL A 69 13.19 2.71 17.76
CA VAL A 69 12.86 1.88 18.94
C VAL A 69 11.47 2.18 19.46
N ASP A 70 11.17 3.49 19.59
CA ASP A 70 9.89 3.95 20.17
C ASP A 70 9.62 5.39 19.72
N PHE A 71 8.39 5.83 19.89
CA PHE A 71 8.00 7.20 19.60
C PHE A 71 7.14 7.80 20.73
N THR A 72 7.18 9.09 20.89
CA THR A 72 6.41 9.85 21.87
C THR A 72 5.75 11.04 21.19
N LEU A 73 4.43 11.13 21.26
CA LEU A 73 3.69 12.30 20.84
C LEU A 73 3.51 13.24 22.05
N CYS A 74 4.12 14.41 22.00
CA CYS A 74 4.11 15.37 23.10
C CYS A 74 2.86 16.26 23.05
N GLU A 75 1.68 15.71 23.41
CA GLU A 75 0.42 16.46 23.39
C GLU A 75 0.41 17.64 24.41
N SER A 76 1.25 17.59 25.44
CA SER A 76 1.43 18.69 26.40
C SER A 76 2.12 19.91 25.81
N ASP A 77 2.89 19.72 24.73
CA ASP A 77 3.74 20.76 24.15
C ASP A 77 3.08 21.44 22.93
N VAL A 78 1.75 21.37 22.83
CA VAL A 78 0.98 22.06 21.79
C VAL A 78 1.11 23.56 21.96
N LYS A 79 1.61 24.25 20.92
CA LYS A 79 1.94 25.68 20.96
C LYS A 79 0.73 26.60 21.04
N TYR A 80 -0.36 26.24 20.34
CA TYR A 80 -1.54 27.06 20.20
C TYR A 80 -2.80 26.24 20.37
N THR A 81 -3.81 26.82 20.98
CA THR A 81 -5.16 26.27 21.06
C THR A 81 -5.85 26.29 19.70
N ILE A 82 -6.90 25.51 19.53
CA ILE A 82 -7.67 25.45 18.27
C ILE A 82 -8.16 26.83 17.79
N PRO A 83 -8.75 27.70 18.65
CA PRO A 83 -9.13 29.07 18.27
C PRO A 83 -7.92 29.91 17.81
N GLU A 84 -6.82 29.85 18.56
CA GLU A 84 -5.61 30.60 18.22
C GLU A 84 -4.98 30.13 16.90
N CYS A 85 -5.04 28.82 16.60
CA CYS A 85 -4.59 28.31 15.31
C CYS A 85 -5.40 28.89 14.15
N LYS A 86 -6.72 29.05 14.33
CA LYS A 86 -7.60 29.67 13.32
C LYS A 86 -7.33 31.15 13.13
N GLU A 87 -7.01 31.88 14.19
CA GLU A 87 -6.72 33.33 14.13
C GLU A 87 -5.33 33.61 13.54
N ARG A 88 -4.36 32.72 13.79
CA ARG A 88 -2.96 32.90 13.40
C ARG A 88 -2.55 32.18 12.13
N ASP A 89 -3.50 31.57 11.42
CA ASP A 89 -3.23 30.71 10.27
C ASP A 89 -2.20 29.60 10.57
N ALA A 90 -2.26 29.06 11.79
CA ALA A 90 -1.35 28.01 12.26
C ALA A 90 -1.99 26.62 12.18
N THR A 91 -1.14 25.60 12.31
CA THR A 91 -1.59 24.20 12.36
C THR A 91 -1.68 23.72 13.82
N TYR A 92 -2.80 23.10 14.18
CA TYR A 92 -2.98 22.44 15.46
C TYR A 92 -2.23 21.10 15.44
N ALA A 93 -1.05 21.05 16.05
CA ALA A 93 -0.14 19.91 15.99
C ALA A 93 0.63 19.76 17.30
N ALA A 94 1.10 18.53 17.55
CA ALA A 94 1.99 18.21 18.64
C ALA A 94 3.33 17.70 18.11
N PRO A 95 4.46 18.00 18.82
CA PRO A 95 5.77 17.48 18.45
C PRO A 95 5.83 15.94 18.57
N LEU A 96 6.29 15.29 17.50
CA LEU A 96 6.59 13.86 17.47
C LEU A 96 8.09 13.69 17.71
N LYS A 97 8.45 13.00 18.77
CA LYS A 97 9.81 12.61 19.10
C LYS A 97 9.95 11.10 18.92
N VAL A 98 11.08 10.69 18.38
CA VAL A 98 11.36 9.27 18.11
C VAL A 98 12.67 8.90 18.77
N LYS A 99 12.64 7.79 19.49
CA LYS A 99 13.83 7.20 20.09
C LYS A 99 14.52 6.33 19.05
N VAL A 100 15.73 6.70 18.68
CA VAL A 100 16.53 5.99 17.70
C VAL A 100 17.73 5.33 18.36
N ARG A 101 18.11 4.18 17.84
CA ARG A 101 19.30 3.43 18.23
C ARG A 101 20.23 3.32 17.04
N LEU A 102 21.45 3.85 17.18
CA LEU A 102 22.51 3.68 16.22
C LEU A 102 23.47 2.58 16.72
N HIS A 103 23.56 1.51 15.97
CA HIS A 103 24.50 0.42 16.23
C HIS A 103 25.66 0.47 15.25
N ASN A 104 26.88 0.63 15.77
CA ASN A 104 28.11 0.52 15.01
C ASN A 104 28.70 -0.89 15.23
N LYS A 105 28.64 -1.72 14.22
CA LYS A 105 29.11 -3.12 14.26
C LYS A 105 30.64 -3.26 14.29
N GLU A 106 31.39 -2.23 13.88
CA GLU A 106 32.85 -2.26 13.93
C GLU A 106 33.38 -2.05 15.33
N THR A 107 32.78 -1.10 16.08
CA THR A 107 33.18 -0.77 17.44
C THR A 107 32.30 -1.44 18.49
N ASP A 108 31.23 -2.12 18.06
CA ASP A 108 30.18 -2.71 18.91
C ASP A 108 29.54 -1.70 19.87
N GLU A 109 29.50 -0.42 19.44
CA GLU A 109 28.90 0.67 20.21
C GLU A 109 27.45 0.85 19.84
N ILE A 110 26.60 1.00 20.88
CA ILE A 110 25.18 1.29 20.74
C ILE A 110 24.90 2.67 21.34
N ASN A 111 24.45 3.60 20.52
CA ASN A 111 24.08 4.95 20.93
C ASN A 111 22.57 5.14 20.76
N GLU A 112 21.89 5.54 21.85
CA GLU A 112 20.45 5.86 21.82
C GLU A 112 20.24 7.36 21.99
N HIS A 113 19.42 7.94 21.12
CA HIS A 113 19.05 9.35 21.15
C HIS A 113 17.56 9.53 20.89
N GLU A 114 16.98 10.54 21.52
CA GLU A 114 15.64 11.01 21.19
C GLU A 114 15.78 12.16 20.19
N ILE A 115 15.17 12.02 19.02
CA ILE A 115 15.20 13.01 17.95
C ILE A 115 13.81 13.58 17.70
N PHE A 116 13.75 14.87 17.39
CA PHE A 116 12.52 15.50 16.90
C PHE A 116 12.31 15.14 15.44
N MET A 117 11.18 14.47 15.14
CA MET A 117 10.86 14.04 13.78
C MET A 117 10.05 15.10 13.03
N GLY A 118 9.17 15.79 13.73
CA GLY A 118 8.30 16.80 13.15
C GLY A 118 7.07 17.08 14.01
N ASP A 119 6.22 18.00 13.56
CA ASP A 119 4.95 18.29 14.20
C ASP A 119 3.85 17.46 13.52
N LEU A 120 3.17 16.61 14.30
CA LEU A 120 2.05 15.79 13.84
C LEU A 120 0.73 16.51 14.07
N PRO A 121 -0.10 16.76 13.04
CA PRO A 121 -1.41 17.36 13.21
C PRO A 121 -2.32 16.54 14.12
N LEU A 122 -2.99 17.20 15.06
CA LEU A 122 -3.93 16.58 15.98
C LEU A 122 -5.37 16.72 15.49
N MET A 123 -6.14 15.65 15.69
CA MET A 123 -7.57 15.65 15.41
C MET A 123 -8.33 16.36 16.52
N THR A 124 -9.28 17.22 16.15
CA THR A 124 -10.19 17.89 17.09
C THR A 124 -11.27 16.93 17.60
N GLU A 125 -12.01 17.33 18.64
CA GLU A 125 -13.16 16.56 19.15
C GLU A 125 -14.23 16.29 18.08
N THR A 126 -14.32 17.15 17.06
CA THR A 126 -15.30 17.04 15.96
C THR A 126 -14.80 16.20 14.78
N GLY A 127 -13.62 15.58 14.89
CA GLY A 127 -13.07 14.73 13.84
C GLY A 127 -12.43 15.51 12.68
N THR A 128 -12.06 16.75 12.90
CA THR A 128 -11.43 17.64 11.92
C THR A 128 -9.98 17.91 12.28
N PHE A 129 -9.21 18.43 11.32
CA PHE A 129 -7.85 18.93 11.51
C PHE A 129 -7.82 20.43 11.21
N VAL A 130 -7.08 21.20 12.00
CA VAL A 130 -6.83 22.61 11.71
C VAL A 130 -5.44 22.72 11.11
N ILE A 131 -5.37 23.02 9.82
CA ILE A 131 -4.12 23.13 9.05
C ILE A 131 -4.08 24.51 8.43
N ASN A 132 -3.04 25.30 8.75
CA ASN A 132 -2.88 26.67 8.33
C ASN A 132 -4.16 27.50 8.57
N GLY A 133 -4.73 27.38 9.76
CA GLY A 133 -5.94 28.08 10.17
C GLY A 133 -7.26 27.54 9.61
N ALA A 134 -7.21 26.69 8.57
CA ALA A 134 -8.39 26.12 7.94
C ALA A 134 -8.75 24.76 8.56
N GLU A 135 -10.03 24.59 8.90
CA GLU A 135 -10.57 23.33 9.38
C GLU A 135 -10.80 22.38 8.20
N ARG A 136 -10.16 21.22 8.24
CA ARG A 136 -10.17 20.23 7.17
C ARG A 136 -10.58 18.86 7.69
N VAL A 137 -11.14 18.05 6.81
CA VAL A 137 -11.54 16.66 7.09
C VAL A 137 -10.85 15.73 6.13
N ILE A 138 -10.37 14.60 6.63
CA ILE A 138 -9.89 13.51 5.80
C ILE A 138 -11.09 12.69 5.35
N VAL A 139 -11.31 12.63 4.05
CA VAL A 139 -12.39 11.85 3.45
C VAL A 139 -11.94 10.41 3.33
N SER A 140 -12.73 9.48 3.87
CA SER A 140 -12.48 8.03 3.69
C SER A 140 -12.57 7.67 2.22
N GLN A 141 -11.59 6.91 1.73
CA GLN A 141 -11.54 6.46 0.35
C GLN A 141 -11.59 4.94 0.29
N LEU A 142 -12.41 4.43 -0.62
CA LEU A 142 -12.45 3.02 -0.92
C LEU A 142 -11.34 2.69 -1.90
N VAL A 143 -10.44 1.81 -1.51
CA VAL A 143 -9.39 1.26 -2.36
C VAL A 143 -9.64 -0.22 -2.56
N ARG A 144 -9.13 -0.77 -3.68
CA ARG A 144 -9.16 -2.22 -3.88
C ARG A 144 -8.24 -2.88 -2.87
N SER A 145 -8.71 -3.97 -2.26
CA SER A 145 -7.86 -4.80 -1.39
C SER A 145 -6.71 -5.40 -2.20
N PRO A 146 -5.58 -5.70 -1.58
CA PRO A 146 -4.56 -6.54 -2.20
C PRO A 146 -5.18 -7.87 -2.65
N GLY A 147 -4.72 -8.39 -3.79
CA GLY A 147 -5.23 -9.65 -4.33
C GLY A 147 -5.16 -9.71 -5.85
N ILE A 148 -5.78 -10.75 -6.40
CA ILE A 148 -5.80 -11.05 -7.82
C ILE A 148 -7.19 -10.79 -8.39
N TYR A 149 -7.28 -9.94 -9.41
CA TYR A 149 -8.52 -9.55 -10.07
C TYR A 149 -8.55 -10.07 -11.50
N TYR A 150 -9.49 -10.93 -11.80
CA TYR A 150 -9.67 -11.52 -13.11
C TYR A 150 -10.70 -10.72 -13.93
N GLY A 151 -10.42 -10.56 -15.23
CA GLY A 151 -11.30 -9.88 -16.16
C GLY A 151 -11.44 -10.65 -17.47
N ILE A 152 -12.58 -10.45 -18.13
CA ILE A 152 -12.85 -10.98 -19.47
C ILE A 152 -13.31 -9.81 -20.34
N ALA A 153 -12.61 -9.58 -21.44
CA ALA A 153 -12.99 -8.66 -22.48
C ALA A 153 -13.31 -9.42 -23.77
N HIS A 154 -13.99 -8.80 -24.71
CA HIS A 154 -14.26 -9.38 -26.02
C HIS A 154 -13.62 -8.54 -27.10
N ASP A 155 -12.93 -9.17 -28.03
CA ASP A 155 -12.39 -8.51 -29.21
C ASP A 155 -13.54 -8.15 -30.19
N LYS A 156 -13.23 -7.34 -31.19
CA LYS A 156 -14.19 -6.94 -32.25
C LYS A 156 -14.85 -8.12 -32.97
N VAL A 157 -14.19 -9.28 -33.00
CA VAL A 157 -14.64 -10.53 -33.60
C VAL A 157 -15.43 -11.40 -32.59
N GLY A 158 -15.58 -10.95 -31.33
CA GLY A 158 -16.25 -11.71 -30.27
C GLY A 158 -15.38 -12.74 -29.54
N LYS A 159 -14.08 -12.80 -29.84
CA LYS A 159 -13.12 -13.66 -29.13
C LYS A 159 -12.95 -13.19 -27.69
N LYS A 160 -12.99 -14.11 -26.72
CA LYS A 160 -12.74 -13.81 -25.32
C LYS A 160 -11.24 -13.55 -25.09
N LEU A 161 -10.95 -12.40 -24.50
CA LEU A 161 -9.62 -11.99 -24.06
C LEU A 161 -9.62 -12.00 -22.53
N TYR A 162 -8.70 -12.72 -21.94
CA TYR A 162 -8.56 -12.83 -20.50
C TYR A 162 -7.53 -11.85 -19.99
N SER A 163 -7.81 -11.25 -18.87
CA SER A 163 -6.89 -10.37 -18.16
C SER A 163 -6.86 -10.71 -16.68
N CYS A 164 -5.75 -10.41 -16.05
CA CYS A 164 -5.58 -10.61 -14.62
C CYS A 164 -4.71 -9.46 -14.11
N THR A 165 -5.10 -8.85 -12.99
CA THR A 165 -4.33 -7.80 -12.32
C THR A 165 -3.99 -8.26 -10.92
N VAL A 166 -2.70 -8.34 -10.62
CA VAL A 166 -2.20 -8.60 -9.27
C VAL A 166 -1.92 -7.26 -8.60
N ILE A 167 -2.64 -6.99 -7.51
CA ILE A 167 -2.51 -5.77 -6.73
C ILE A 167 -1.86 -6.14 -5.39
N PRO A 168 -0.62 -5.70 -5.12
CA PRO A 168 0.03 -5.93 -3.85
C PRO A 168 -0.47 -4.93 -2.79
N ASN A 169 -0.20 -5.21 -1.51
CA ASN A 169 -0.40 -4.23 -0.44
C ASN A 169 0.51 -3.01 -0.63
N ARG A 170 1.77 -3.26 -0.96
CA ARG A 170 2.78 -2.23 -1.27
C ARG A 170 3.63 -2.71 -2.44
N GLY A 171 3.80 -1.90 -3.47
CA GLY A 171 4.66 -2.21 -4.61
C GLY A 171 4.00 -2.01 -5.97
N ALA A 172 4.65 -2.50 -7.01
CA ALA A 172 4.22 -2.36 -8.39
C ALA A 172 3.09 -3.34 -8.74
N TRP A 173 2.14 -2.90 -9.54
CA TRP A 173 1.07 -3.76 -10.04
C TRP A 173 1.58 -4.63 -11.19
N LEU A 174 1.07 -5.87 -11.26
CA LEU A 174 1.23 -6.74 -12.42
C LEU A 174 -0.09 -6.89 -13.16
N GLU A 175 -0.09 -6.49 -14.42
CA GLU A 175 -1.26 -6.62 -15.29
C GLU A 175 -0.95 -7.65 -16.38
N TYR A 176 -1.70 -8.73 -16.39
CA TYR A 176 -1.61 -9.78 -17.38
C TYR A 176 -2.73 -9.64 -18.40
N GLU A 177 -2.44 -9.79 -19.68
CA GLU A 177 -3.44 -9.73 -20.75
C GLU A 177 -3.16 -10.76 -21.85
N THR A 178 -4.21 -11.34 -22.42
CA THR A 178 -4.10 -12.13 -23.65
C THR A 178 -4.45 -11.27 -24.85
N ASP A 179 -3.67 -11.40 -25.92
CA ASP A 179 -3.92 -10.72 -27.20
C ASP A 179 -4.86 -11.58 -28.09
N SER A 180 -5.38 -10.98 -29.17
CA SER A 180 -6.18 -11.66 -30.20
C SER A 180 -5.47 -12.85 -30.87
N ASN A 181 -4.13 -12.87 -30.83
CA ASN A 181 -3.27 -13.94 -31.32
C ASN A 181 -2.95 -15.03 -30.27
N ASP A 182 -3.65 -15.05 -29.14
CA ASP A 182 -3.41 -15.94 -28.00
C ASP A 182 -2.03 -15.79 -27.33
N VAL A 183 -1.33 -14.69 -27.58
CA VAL A 183 -0.09 -14.37 -26.93
C VAL A 183 -0.37 -13.77 -25.56
N PHE A 184 0.34 -14.23 -24.54
CA PHE A 184 0.21 -13.79 -23.18
C PHE A 184 1.24 -12.72 -22.85
N TYR A 185 0.77 -11.54 -22.44
CA TYR A 185 1.60 -10.39 -22.12
C TYR A 185 1.48 -10.01 -20.66
N VAL A 186 2.52 -9.38 -20.16
CA VAL A 186 2.54 -8.77 -18.82
C VAL A 186 3.01 -7.33 -18.90
N ARG A 187 2.43 -6.48 -18.04
CA ARG A 187 2.91 -5.13 -17.75
C ARG A 187 3.30 -5.05 -16.28
N VAL A 188 4.45 -4.49 -16.01
CA VAL A 188 4.93 -4.22 -14.67
C VAL A 188 4.80 -2.72 -14.44
N ASP A 189 4.04 -2.30 -13.42
CA ASP A 189 3.87 -0.91 -13.01
C ASP A 189 3.55 0.07 -14.16
N ARG A 190 2.54 -0.24 -14.97
CA ARG A 190 2.08 0.58 -16.12
C ARG A 190 3.10 0.78 -17.24
N THR A 191 4.16 -0.02 -17.28
CA THR A 191 5.14 0.02 -18.36
C THR A 191 4.60 -0.58 -19.65
N ARG A 192 5.43 -0.60 -20.70
CA ARG A 192 5.08 -1.27 -21.95
C ARG A 192 5.01 -2.77 -21.73
N LYS A 193 4.01 -3.42 -22.35
CA LYS A 193 3.82 -4.86 -22.27
C LYS A 193 5.00 -5.64 -22.85
N VAL A 194 5.33 -6.75 -22.20
CA VAL A 194 6.31 -7.74 -22.65
C VAL A 194 5.65 -9.11 -22.70
N PRO A 195 6.12 -10.04 -23.52
CA PRO A 195 5.66 -11.42 -23.47
C PRO A 195 5.88 -12.01 -22.07
N ILE A 196 4.94 -12.85 -21.61
CA ILE A 196 5.04 -13.47 -20.27
C ILE A 196 6.32 -14.28 -20.09
N THR A 197 6.82 -14.88 -21.16
CA THR A 197 8.04 -15.66 -21.18
C THR A 197 9.26 -14.85 -20.75
N VAL A 198 9.35 -13.58 -21.12
CA VAL A 198 10.41 -12.66 -20.68
C VAL A 198 10.39 -12.47 -19.16
N LEU A 199 9.20 -12.28 -18.56
CA LEU A 199 9.08 -12.19 -17.11
C LEU A 199 9.47 -13.50 -16.43
N ILE A 200 9.00 -14.63 -16.93
CA ILE A 200 9.31 -15.96 -16.36
C ILE A 200 10.83 -16.21 -16.38
N ARG A 201 11.52 -15.86 -17.48
CA ARG A 201 12.97 -15.96 -17.55
C ARG A 201 13.66 -15.04 -16.56
N ALA A 202 13.20 -13.79 -16.45
CA ALA A 202 13.76 -12.83 -15.51
C ALA A 202 13.57 -13.24 -14.03
N LEU A 203 12.59 -14.10 -13.72
CA LEU A 203 12.37 -14.67 -12.39
C LEU A 203 13.19 -15.95 -12.12
N GLY A 204 14.02 -16.41 -13.08
CA GLY A 204 14.96 -17.50 -12.85
C GLY A 204 14.74 -18.76 -13.70
N ILE A 205 13.64 -18.84 -14.48
CA ILE A 205 13.35 -19.99 -15.36
C ILE A 205 13.84 -19.66 -16.78
N GLY A 206 15.10 -20.03 -17.09
CA GLY A 206 15.80 -19.53 -18.27
C GLY A 206 15.41 -20.19 -19.58
N THR A 207 15.12 -21.47 -19.60
CA THR A 207 14.95 -22.25 -20.84
C THR A 207 13.50 -22.49 -21.21
N ASN A 208 13.22 -22.66 -22.50
CA ASN A 208 11.88 -23.01 -22.98
C ASN A 208 11.37 -24.32 -22.39
N GLN A 209 12.27 -25.29 -22.20
CA GLN A 209 11.91 -26.60 -21.66
C GLN A 209 11.44 -26.48 -20.21
N GLU A 210 12.17 -25.73 -19.38
CA GLU A 210 11.79 -25.49 -17.98
C GLU A 210 10.45 -24.77 -17.87
N ILE A 211 10.16 -23.82 -18.77
CA ILE A 211 8.87 -23.13 -18.83
C ILE A 211 7.74 -24.11 -19.17
N VAL A 212 7.96 -24.99 -20.15
CA VAL A 212 6.98 -26.01 -20.53
C VAL A 212 6.81 -27.05 -19.43
N ASP A 213 7.88 -27.45 -18.75
CA ASP A 213 7.84 -28.40 -17.64
C ASP A 213 7.02 -27.84 -16.45
N LEU A 214 7.07 -26.50 -16.23
CA LEU A 214 6.33 -25.84 -15.16
C LEU A 214 4.85 -25.61 -15.50
N PHE A 215 4.54 -25.12 -16.70
CA PHE A 215 3.17 -24.71 -17.08
C PHE A 215 2.45 -25.74 -17.94
N GLY A 216 3.12 -26.78 -18.40
CA GLY A 216 2.62 -27.72 -19.37
C GLY A 216 2.63 -27.14 -20.80
N GLU A 217 2.15 -27.93 -21.77
CA GLU A 217 1.99 -27.51 -23.17
C GLU A 217 0.75 -26.61 -23.37
N GLU A 218 0.66 -25.52 -22.59
CA GLU A 218 -0.46 -24.58 -22.73
C GLU A 218 -0.32 -23.78 -24.04
N PRO A 219 -1.35 -23.82 -24.93
CA PRO A 219 -1.26 -23.18 -26.25
C PRO A 219 -0.88 -21.70 -26.24
N LYS A 220 -1.30 -20.96 -25.20
CA LYS A 220 -1.01 -19.53 -25.06
C LYS A 220 0.45 -19.26 -24.65
N ILE A 221 1.02 -20.15 -23.84
CA ILE A 221 2.45 -20.09 -23.49
C ILE A 221 3.29 -20.41 -24.74
N LEU A 222 2.91 -21.46 -25.48
CA LEU A 222 3.59 -21.84 -26.73
C LEU A 222 3.52 -20.71 -27.78
N ALA A 223 2.37 -20.05 -27.92
CA ALA A 223 2.22 -18.89 -28.80
C ALA A 223 3.09 -17.71 -28.36
N SER A 224 3.31 -17.57 -27.06
CA SER A 224 4.13 -16.48 -26.49
C SER A 224 5.61 -16.64 -26.82
N PHE A 225 6.14 -17.87 -26.97
CA PHE A 225 7.51 -18.10 -27.44
C PHE A 225 7.79 -17.49 -28.83
N GLY A 226 6.79 -17.44 -29.69
CA GLY A 226 6.92 -16.82 -31.02
C GLY A 226 7.10 -15.30 -31.01
N LYS A 227 6.84 -14.65 -29.87
CA LYS A 227 7.04 -13.20 -29.64
C LYS A 227 8.13 -12.90 -28.65
N ASP A 228 8.75 -13.93 -28.10
CA ASP A 228 9.84 -13.80 -27.15
C ASP A 228 11.09 -13.25 -27.85
N VAL A 229 11.74 -12.30 -27.21
CA VAL A 229 13.02 -11.70 -27.67
C VAL A 229 14.21 -12.20 -26.84
N ALA A 230 13.93 -12.91 -25.74
CA ALA A 230 14.93 -13.44 -24.83
C ALA A 230 14.99 -14.97 -24.96
N THR A 231 16.17 -15.53 -24.87
CA THR A 231 16.40 -16.99 -24.95
C THR A 231 16.90 -17.59 -23.64
N ASN A 232 17.41 -16.74 -22.76
CA ASN A 232 18.00 -17.14 -21.48
C ASN A 232 17.63 -16.16 -20.34
N TYR A 233 18.09 -16.47 -19.13
CA TYR A 233 17.86 -15.68 -17.91
C TYR A 233 18.36 -14.23 -18.04
N GLU A 234 19.63 -14.07 -18.47
CA GLU A 234 20.26 -12.74 -18.55
C GLU A 234 19.57 -11.83 -19.57
N GLU A 235 19.23 -12.37 -20.74
CA GLU A 235 18.48 -11.62 -21.75
C GLU A 235 17.07 -11.24 -21.26
N GLY A 236 16.41 -12.14 -20.53
CA GLY A 236 15.13 -11.88 -19.91
C GLY A 236 15.19 -10.73 -18.89
N LEU A 237 16.22 -10.74 -18.02
CA LEU A 237 16.47 -9.65 -17.06
C LEU A 237 16.70 -8.31 -17.76
N LEU A 238 17.56 -8.26 -18.74
CA LEU A 238 17.91 -7.04 -19.44
C LEU A 238 16.73 -6.47 -20.23
N GLU A 239 15.95 -7.32 -20.91
CA GLU A 239 14.78 -6.86 -21.66
C GLU A 239 13.68 -6.33 -20.73
N LEU A 240 13.45 -6.97 -19.59
CA LEU A 240 12.51 -6.50 -18.58
C LEU A 240 12.98 -5.18 -17.96
N TYR A 241 14.24 -5.08 -17.57
CA TYR A 241 14.86 -3.88 -17.01
C TYR A 241 14.75 -2.69 -17.97
N LYS A 242 15.02 -2.89 -19.25
CA LYS A 242 14.89 -1.87 -20.30
C LYS A 242 13.46 -1.31 -20.42
N LYS A 243 12.45 -2.11 -20.10
CA LYS A 243 11.05 -1.65 -20.10
C LYS A 243 10.68 -0.88 -18.84
N ILE A 244 11.23 -1.31 -17.69
CA ILE A 244 10.95 -0.66 -16.40
C ILE A 244 11.71 0.66 -16.29
N ARG A 245 12.99 0.69 -16.69
CA ARG A 245 13.87 1.87 -16.63
C ARG A 245 14.50 2.20 -17.98
N PRO A 246 13.74 2.79 -18.89
CA PRO A 246 14.28 3.18 -20.19
C PRO A 246 15.33 4.30 -20.04
N GLY A 247 16.51 4.11 -20.64
CA GLY A 247 17.57 5.10 -20.67
C GLY A 247 18.69 4.92 -19.64
N GLU A 248 18.55 3.97 -18.72
CA GLU A 248 19.65 3.60 -17.82
C GLU A 248 20.61 2.58 -18.49
N PRO A 249 21.89 2.52 -18.05
CA PRO A 249 22.84 1.55 -18.56
C PRO A 249 22.38 0.12 -18.23
N LEU A 250 22.41 -0.74 -19.23
CA LEU A 250 21.97 -2.13 -19.14
C LEU A 250 23.10 -2.99 -18.58
N THR A 251 23.08 -3.27 -17.28
CA THR A 251 23.97 -4.23 -16.63
C THR A 251 23.13 -5.33 -15.97
N VAL A 252 23.62 -6.56 -16.01
CA VAL A 252 22.92 -7.71 -15.42
C VAL A 252 22.76 -7.53 -13.92
N GLU A 253 23.79 -7.04 -13.23
CA GLU A 253 23.78 -6.80 -11.79
C GLU A 253 22.71 -5.79 -11.36
N SER A 254 22.58 -4.66 -12.09
CA SER A 254 21.55 -3.65 -11.80
C SER A 254 20.14 -4.17 -12.08
N ALA A 255 19.98 -4.97 -13.13
CA ALA A 255 18.72 -5.60 -13.49
C ALA A 255 18.29 -6.64 -12.43
N GLU A 256 19.21 -7.48 -12.00
CA GLU A 256 18.99 -8.49 -10.97
C GLU A 256 18.63 -7.84 -9.62
N SER A 257 19.37 -6.81 -9.21
CA SER A 257 19.10 -6.06 -8.00
C SER A 257 17.70 -5.41 -8.01
N LEU A 258 17.31 -4.78 -9.13
CA LEU A 258 16.00 -4.17 -9.27
C LEU A 258 14.86 -5.20 -9.22
N ILE A 259 14.99 -6.29 -9.96
CA ILE A 259 13.96 -7.33 -10.04
C ILE A 259 13.86 -8.07 -8.71
N SER A 260 14.99 -8.38 -8.07
CA SER A 260 15.02 -8.96 -6.73
C SER A 260 14.33 -8.07 -5.70
N ALA A 261 14.63 -6.77 -5.69
CA ALA A 261 13.98 -5.81 -4.79
C ALA A 261 12.48 -5.68 -5.07
N MET A 262 12.06 -5.77 -6.33
CA MET A 262 10.65 -5.61 -6.71
C MET A 262 9.79 -6.83 -6.38
N PHE A 263 10.32 -8.04 -6.55
CA PHE A 263 9.56 -9.29 -6.45
C PHE A 263 9.82 -10.09 -5.17
N PHE A 264 10.99 -9.95 -4.56
CA PHE A 264 11.44 -10.82 -3.47
C PHE A 264 11.81 -10.07 -2.18
N ASP A 265 11.84 -8.73 -2.17
CA ASP A 265 12.05 -7.98 -0.93
C ASP A 265 10.78 -8.05 -0.06
N PRO A 266 10.84 -8.55 1.17
CA PRO A 266 9.69 -8.64 2.08
C PRO A 266 8.96 -7.30 2.30
N ARG A 267 9.67 -6.17 2.16
CA ARG A 267 9.12 -4.82 2.34
C ARG A 267 8.33 -4.29 1.15
N SER A 268 8.57 -4.83 -0.04
CA SER A 268 7.91 -4.41 -1.29
C SER A 268 7.42 -5.59 -2.13
N CYS A 269 7.30 -6.76 -1.53
CA CYS A 269 7.11 -8.01 -2.24
C CYS A 269 5.70 -8.17 -2.80
N LEU A 270 5.63 -8.31 -4.12
CA LEU A 270 4.43 -8.72 -4.86
C LEU A 270 3.94 -10.13 -4.45
N LEU A 271 4.85 -11.03 -4.11
CA LEU A 271 4.52 -12.42 -3.78
C LEU A 271 3.92 -12.57 -2.37
N TYR A 272 4.42 -11.82 -1.40
CA TYR A 272 3.96 -11.93 0.00
C TYR A 272 2.51 -11.49 0.22
N THR A 273 1.99 -10.64 -0.65
CA THR A 273 0.63 -10.11 -0.58
C THR A 273 -0.39 -10.96 -1.32
N SER A 274 0.04 -11.87 -2.20
CA SER A 274 -0.86 -12.82 -2.85
C SER A 274 -1.27 -13.97 -1.91
N ASP A 275 -0.39 -14.40 -1.00
CA ASP A 275 -0.70 -15.41 0.01
C ASP A 275 -1.75 -14.92 1.02
N ALA A 276 -1.67 -13.65 1.45
CA ALA A 276 -2.68 -13.05 2.33
C ALA A 276 -4.08 -12.96 1.69
N ALA A 277 -4.16 -12.90 0.36
CA ALA A 277 -5.43 -12.90 -0.37
C ALA A 277 -6.05 -14.30 -0.50
N ASP A 278 -5.25 -15.35 -0.47
CA ASP A 278 -5.71 -16.75 -0.47
C ASP A 278 -6.18 -17.19 0.93
N GLU A 279 -5.55 -16.72 2.00
CA GLU A 279 -6.03 -16.93 3.37
C GLU A 279 -7.40 -16.29 3.63
N ALA A 280 -7.65 -15.11 3.09
CA ALA A 280 -8.96 -14.45 3.21
C ALA A 280 -10.09 -15.17 2.46
N ARG A 281 -9.79 -16.02 1.45
CA ARG A 281 -10.77 -16.85 0.73
C ARG A 281 -11.05 -18.18 1.40
N SER A 282 -10.18 -18.67 2.28
CA SER A 282 -10.36 -19.94 2.98
C SER A 282 -11.16 -19.82 4.27
N GLY A 283 -11.65 -18.62 4.62
CA GLY A 283 -12.41 -18.31 5.82
C GLY A 283 -13.93 -18.14 5.64
N ASP A 284 -14.51 -18.46 4.46
CA ASP A 284 -15.95 -18.48 4.21
C ASP A 284 -16.51 -19.90 4.12
#